data_298a51d7b5ca3dbac64c0fa1e171e037
#
_entry.id   298a51d7b5ca3dbac64c0fa1e171e037
#
_cell.length_a   1.000
_cell.length_b   1.000
_cell.length_c   1.000
_cell.angle_alpha   90.00
_cell.angle_beta   90.00
_cell.angle_gamma   90.00
#
_symmetry.space_group_name_H-M   'P 1'
#
loop_
_entity.id
_entity.type
_entity.pdbx_description
1 polymer ?
#
loop_
_entity_poly.entity_id
_entity_poly.type
_entity_poly.pdbx_seq_one_letter_code
_entity_poly.pdbx_strand_id
1 'polypeptide(L)'
;MEDLVALCKRRGFIFQSNEIYGGIQGLYDYGPLGVELKNNLKNAWWKSTVYNRDDVEGLDTSILTHPDVLKYSGHQDTFTDPLVDCKSCGLRFREDQIPEQCIGEELTDPREFNLMFETSVGPIVDDSSVAYLRPETAQQIYI
;
A
#
# COMPACT_ATOMS: atom_id res chain seq x y z
N MET A 1 14.09 14.38 2.15
CA MET A 1 12.86 13.64 2.56
C MET A 1 12.80 13.49 4.09
N GLU A 2 13.86 13.09 4.75
CA GLU A 2 13.91 12.88 6.21
C GLU A 2 13.51 14.13 7.04
N ASP A 3 13.98 15.32 6.68
CA ASP A 3 13.61 16.56 7.34
C ASP A 3 12.12 16.87 7.25
N LEU A 4 11.49 16.54 6.09
CA LEU A 4 10.05 16.71 5.90
C LEU A 4 9.27 15.75 6.78
N VAL A 5 9.66 14.48 6.85
CA VAL A 5 9.04 13.48 7.73
C VAL A 5 9.18 13.90 9.19
N ALA A 6 10.36 14.33 9.61
CA ALA A 6 10.61 14.83 10.96
C ALA A 6 9.76 16.07 11.30
N LEU A 7 9.60 16.99 10.36
CA LEU A 7 8.72 18.15 10.51
C LEU A 7 7.26 17.72 10.66
N CYS A 8 6.77 16.82 9.81
CA CYS A 8 5.40 16.32 9.83
C CYS A 8 5.06 15.63 11.16
N LYS A 9 5.98 14.82 11.69
CA LYS A 9 5.82 14.19 13.01
C LYS A 9 5.75 15.25 14.12
N ARG A 10 6.70 16.18 14.17
CA ARG A 10 6.74 17.22 15.22
C ARG A 10 5.52 18.15 15.20
N ARG A 11 4.93 18.37 14.03
CA ARG A 11 3.76 19.26 13.85
C ARG A 11 2.42 18.55 13.93
N GLY A 12 2.41 17.24 14.15
CA GLY A 12 1.17 16.47 14.28
C GLY A 12 0.44 16.25 12.95
N PHE A 13 1.19 16.12 11.85
CA PHE A 13 0.62 15.72 10.56
C PHE A 13 0.51 14.20 10.45
N ILE A 14 1.55 13.48 10.85
CA ILE A 14 1.60 12.01 10.80
C ILE A 14 2.27 11.45 12.05
N PHE A 15 1.87 10.24 12.41
CA PHE A 15 2.51 9.40 13.43
C PHE A 15 2.66 7.99 12.91
N GLN A 16 3.65 7.26 13.38
CA GLN A 16 3.73 5.84 13.09
C GLN A 16 2.56 5.11 13.74
N SER A 17 1.84 4.29 12.96
CA SER A 17 0.70 3.54 13.50
C SER A 17 1.15 2.60 14.60
N ASN A 18 0.42 2.60 15.72
CA ASN A 18 0.72 1.80 16.90
C ASN A 18 2.11 2.05 17.54
N GLU A 19 2.61 3.28 17.47
CA GLU A 19 3.96 3.66 17.94
C GLU A 19 4.23 3.28 19.40
N ILE A 20 3.23 3.34 20.27
CA ILE A 20 3.35 2.92 21.68
C ILE A 20 3.67 1.43 21.89
N TYR A 21 3.43 0.61 20.86
CA TYR A 21 3.74 -0.84 20.84
C TYR A 21 4.94 -1.17 19.96
N GLY A 22 5.74 -0.16 19.56
CA GLY A 22 6.89 -0.32 18.68
C GLY A 22 6.60 0.01 17.21
N GLY A 23 5.36 0.29 16.86
CA GLY A 23 4.94 0.67 15.53
C GLY A 23 4.92 -0.47 14.51
N ILE A 24 4.26 -0.23 13.38
CA ILE A 24 4.30 -1.12 12.22
C ILE A 24 5.03 -0.39 11.10
N GLN A 25 6.11 -0.96 10.62
CA GLN A 25 6.92 -0.35 9.57
C GLN A 25 6.09 -0.06 8.32
N GLY A 26 6.20 1.18 7.81
CA GLY A 26 5.50 1.61 6.61
C GLY A 26 4.05 2.05 6.82
N LEU A 27 3.48 1.89 8.02
CA LEU A 27 2.13 2.34 8.33
C LEU A 27 2.14 3.60 9.21
N TYR A 28 1.30 4.57 8.82
CA TYR A 28 1.20 5.87 9.48
C TYR A 28 -0.25 6.26 9.69
N ASP A 29 -0.52 6.88 10.83
CA ASP A 29 -1.80 7.51 11.14
C ASP A 29 -1.70 9.02 10.87
N TYR A 30 -2.81 9.61 10.43
CA TYR A 30 -2.89 11.06 10.27
C TYR A 30 -3.21 11.71 11.61
N GLY A 31 -2.36 12.65 12.04
CA GLY A 31 -2.65 13.51 13.17
C GLY A 31 -3.64 14.63 12.81
N PRO A 32 -4.00 15.50 13.77
CA PRO A 32 -5.03 16.54 13.57
C PRO A 32 -4.80 17.43 12.35
N LEU A 33 -3.58 17.90 12.12
CA LEU A 33 -3.25 18.72 10.95
C LEU A 33 -3.20 17.89 9.66
N GLY A 34 -2.78 16.63 9.76
CA GLY A 34 -2.70 15.72 8.62
C GLY A 34 -4.06 15.35 8.08
N VAL A 35 -5.04 15.06 8.95
CA VAL A 35 -6.40 14.69 8.51
C VAL A 35 -7.10 15.88 7.83
N GLU A 36 -6.89 17.11 8.33
CA GLU A 36 -7.44 18.29 7.68
C GLU A 36 -6.82 18.54 6.30
N LEU A 37 -5.50 18.44 6.18
CA LEU A 37 -4.81 18.54 4.90
C LEU A 37 -5.30 17.47 3.90
N LYS A 38 -5.39 16.21 4.36
CA LYS A 38 -5.91 15.10 3.56
C LYS A 38 -7.33 15.37 3.06
N ASN A 39 -8.23 15.78 3.95
CA ASN A 39 -9.62 16.05 3.59
C ASN A 39 -9.74 17.23 2.62
N ASN A 40 -8.98 18.30 2.82
CA ASN A 40 -8.95 19.43 1.91
C ASN A 40 -8.47 19.02 0.52
N LEU A 41 -7.42 18.21 0.42
CA LEU A 41 -6.93 17.71 -0.85
C LEU A 41 -7.96 16.79 -1.54
N LYS A 42 -8.57 15.86 -0.80
CA LYS A 42 -9.62 14.97 -1.33
C LYS A 42 -10.82 15.76 -1.85
N ASN A 43 -11.29 16.75 -1.08
CA ASN A 43 -12.42 17.57 -1.46
C ASN A 43 -12.12 18.41 -2.71
N ALA A 44 -10.94 19.01 -2.79
CA ALA A 44 -10.51 19.77 -3.95
C ALA A 44 -10.43 18.89 -5.20
N TRP A 45 -9.84 17.70 -5.07
CA TRP A 45 -9.75 16.73 -6.16
C TRP A 45 -11.14 16.26 -6.60
N TRP A 46 -12.00 15.87 -5.66
CA TRP A 46 -13.37 15.40 -5.97
C TRP A 46 -14.19 16.48 -6.68
N LYS A 47 -14.13 17.72 -6.16
CA LYS A 47 -14.79 18.85 -6.79
C LYS A 47 -14.31 19.08 -8.21
N SER A 48 -13.00 19.06 -8.43
CA SER A 48 -12.40 19.28 -9.74
C SER A 48 -12.70 18.17 -10.74
N THR A 49 -12.68 16.90 -10.27
CA THR A 49 -12.74 15.73 -11.15
C THR A 49 -14.17 15.23 -11.37
N VAL A 50 -15.03 15.30 -10.34
CA VAL A 50 -16.39 14.76 -10.39
C VAL A 50 -17.41 15.89 -10.57
N TYR A 51 -17.46 16.86 -9.63
CA TYR A 51 -18.53 17.85 -9.64
C TYR A 51 -18.45 18.88 -10.77
N ASN A 52 -17.26 19.19 -11.24
CA ASN A 52 -17.05 20.17 -12.32
C ASN A 52 -17.01 19.52 -13.72
N ARG A 53 -17.38 18.25 -13.83
CA ARG A 53 -17.39 17.50 -15.10
C ARG A 53 -18.72 16.79 -15.28
N ASP A 54 -19.24 16.83 -16.51
CA ASP A 54 -20.50 16.17 -16.87
C ASP A 54 -20.30 14.74 -17.38
N ASP A 55 -19.03 14.34 -17.61
CA ASP A 55 -18.64 13.07 -18.20
C ASP A 55 -17.99 12.10 -17.18
N VAL A 56 -18.06 12.42 -15.88
CA VAL A 56 -17.45 11.63 -14.80
C VAL A 56 -18.44 11.40 -13.67
N GLU A 57 -18.63 10.14 -13.30
CA GLU A 57 -19.37 9.71 -12.12
C GLU A 57 -18.43 9.27 -11.00
N GLY A 58 -18.81 9.54 -9.76
CA GLY A 58 -18.02 9.15 -8.59
C GLY A 58 -18.45 7.80 -8.02
N LEU A 59 -17.50 6.93 -7.75
CA LEU A 59 -17.70 5.66 -7.06
C LEU A 59 -16.86 5.59 -5.79
N ASP A 60 -17.42 5.01 -4.74
CA ASP A 60 -16.68 4.61 -3.54
C ASP A 60 -16.96 3.13 -3.27
N THR A 61 -15.95 2.32 -3.52
CA THR A 61 -16.06 0.85 -3.49
C THR A 61 -15.34 0.26 -2.27
N SER A 62 -15.69 -0.99 -1.91
CA SER A 62 -15.09 -1.71 -0.80
C SER A 62 -13.57 -1.83 -0.95
N ILE A 63 -12.84 -1.75 0.18
CA ILE A 63 -11.40 -2.02 0.23
C ILE A 63 -11.09 -3.52 0.03
N LEU A 64 -12.03 -4.39 0.41
CA LEU A 64 -11.91 -5.83 0.16
C LEU A 64 -12.42 -6.16 -1.23
N THR A 65 -11.68 -7.02 -1.93
CA THR A 65 -12.02 -7.47 -3.27
C THR A 65 -12.03 -8.99 -3.35
N HIS A 66 -12.87 -9.53 -4.24
CA HIS A 66 -12.97 -10.96 -4.51
C HIS A 66 -11.73 -11.46 -5.25
N PRO A 67 -11.22 -12.68 -4.94
CA PRO A 67 -10.04 -13.26 -5.61
C PRO A 67 -10.15 -13.28 -7.14
N ASP A 68 -11.32 -13.57 -7.68
CA ASP A 68 -11.52 -13.64 -9.13
C ASP A 68 -11.24 -12.29 -9.84
N VAL A 69 -11.49 -11.16 -9.18
CA VAL A 69 -11.17 -9.85 -9.75
C VAL A 69 -9.68 -9.74 -10.01
N LEU A 70 -8.85 -10.18 -9.05
CA LEU A 70 -7.39 -10.14 -9.16
C LEU A 70 -6.85 -11.21 -10.12
N LYS A 71 -7.50 -12.36 -10.17
CA LYS A 71 -7.20 -13.42 -11.13
C LYS A 71 -7.42 -12.97 -12.56
N TYR A 72 -8.61 -12.45 -12.88
CA TYR A 72 -8.96 -12.04 -14.25
C TYR A 72 -8.25 -10.74 -14.67
N SER A 73 -7.83 -9.89 -13.75
CA SER A 73 -6.99 -8.73 -14.05
C SER A 73 -5.49 -9.05 -14.15
N GLY A 74 -5.08 -10.29 -13.87
CA GLY A 74 -3.68 -10.74 -13.93
C GLY A 74 -2.83 -10.39 -12.70
N HIS A 75 -3.38 -9.71 -11.71
CA HIS A 75 -2.62 -9.33 -10.50
C HIS A 75 -2.16 -10.54 -9.70
N GLN A 76 -2.94 -11.62 -9.68
CA GLN A 76 -2.60 -12.82 -8.93
C GLN A 76 -1.28 -13.44 -9.39
N ASP A 77 -0.97 -13.33 -10.68
CA ASP A 77 0.20 -13.97 -11.29
C ASP A 77 1.40 -13.03 -11.43
N THR A 78 1.18 -11.71 -11.44
CA THR A 78 2.22 -10.74 -11.80
C THR A 78 2.51 -9.69 -10.73
N PHE A 79 1.72 -9.64 -9.65
CA PHE A 79 1.88 -8.61 -8.63
C PHE A 79 2.86 -9.07 -7.54
N THR A 80 4.08 -9.35 -7.97
CA THR A 80 5.20 -9.79 -7.13
C THR A 80 6.42 -8.92 -7.36
N ASP A 81 7.26 -8.80 -6.33
CA ASP A 81 8.59 -8.19 -6.43
C ASP A 81 9.67 -9.24 -6.17
N PRO A 82 10.72 -9.32 -6.99
CA PRO A 82 11.89 -10.13 -6.69
C PRO A 82 12.71 -9.46 -5.59
N LEU A 83 12.75 -10.08 -4.41
CA LEU A 83 13.48 -9.60 -3.25
C LEU A 83 14.76 -10.40 -3.02
N VAL A 84 15.84 -9.68 -2.70
CA VAL A 84 17.15 -10.22 -2.29
C VAL A 84 17.50 -9.76 -0.88
N ASP A 85 18.16 -10.59 -0.11
CA ASP A 85 18.72 -10.22 1.20
C ASP A 85 20.22 -10.01 1.05
N CYS A 86 20.74 -8.89 1.56
CA CYS A 86 22.18 -8.66 1.65
C CYS A 86 22.73 -9.41 2.86
N LYS A 87 23.68 -10.33 2.65
CA LYS A 87 24.27 -11.16 3.72
C LYS A 87 25.15 -10.36 4.66
N SER A 88 25.71 -9.23 4.20
CA SER A 88 26.58 -8.37 5.00
C SER A 88 25.82 -7.48 5.97
N CYS A 89 24.72 -6.84 5.55
CA CYS A 89 23.95 -5.95 6.40
C CYS A 89 22.62 -6.52 6.92
N GLY A 90 22.18 -7.68 6.39
CA GLY A 90 20.94 -8.35 6.79
C GLY A 90 19.65 -7.65 6.30
N LEU A 91 19.75 -6.61 5.48
CA LEU A 91 18.61 -5.87 4.97
C LEU A 91 18.11 -6.48 3.65
N ARG A 92 16.82 -6.31 3.41
CA ARG A 92 16.12 -6.80 2.23
C ARG A 92 15.86 -5.66 1.25
N PHE A 93 16.06 -5.94 -0.04
CA PHE A 93 15.88 -4.98 -1.12
C PHE A 93 15.17 -5.65 -2.30
N ARG A 94 14.55 -4.84 -3.16
CA ARG A 94 14.20 -5.29 -4.50
C ARG A 94 15.48 -5.49 -5.31
N GLU A 95 15.51 -6.50 -6.15
CA GLU A 95 16.66 -6.81 -7.00
C GLU A 95 17.10 -5.63 -7.88
N ASP A 96 16.14 -4.82 -8.32
CA ASP A 96 16.38 -3.63 -9.17
C ASP A 96 16.72 -2.35 -8.37
N GLN A 97 16.71 -2.40 -7.02
CA GLN A 97 16.89 -1.24 -6.15
C GLN A 97 17.89 -1.50 -5.01
N ILE A 98 19.01 -2.11 -5.35
CA ILE A 98 20.08 -2.38 -4.36
C ILE A 98 20.80 -1.06 -4.05
N PRO A 99 20.90 -0.65 -2.78
CA PRO A 99 21.63 0.56 -2.39
C PRO A 99 23.11 0.47 -2.72
N GLU A 100 23.76 1.60 -3.04
CA GLU A 100 25.17 1.70 -3.41
C GLU A 100 26.10 0.99 -2.40
N GLN A 101 25.79 1.08 -1.12
CA GLN A 101 26.57 0.45 -0.04
C GLN A 101 26.51 -1.09 -0.04
N CYS A 102 25.58 -1.68 -0.76
CA CYS A 102 25.41 -3.13 -0.90
C CYS A 102 25.76 -3.63 -2.31
N ILE A 103 26.20 -2.75 -3.22
CA ILE A 103 26.67 -3.13 -4.55
C ILE A 103 28.00 -3.89 -4.39
N GLY A 104 28.05 -5.13 -4.93
CA GLY A 104 29.23 -5.99 -4.82
C GLY A 104 29.30 -6.86 -3.55
N GLU A 105 28.35 -6.70 -2.63
CA GLU A 105 28.17 -7.60 -1.49
C GLU A 105 27.49 -8.91 -1.90
N GLU A 106 27.64 -9.94 -1.07
CA GLU A 106 27.00 -11.23 -1.31
C GLU A 106 25.48 -11.12 -1.04
N LEU A 107 24.69 -11.36 -2.07
CA LEU A 107 23.22 -11.36 -2.02
C LEU A 107 22.70 -12.81 -2.03
N THR A 108 21.48 -13.00 -1.52
CA THR A 108 20.73 -14.26 -1.72
C THR A 108 20.18 -14.33 -3.14
N ASP A 109 19.77 -15.52 -3.57
CA ASP A 109 18.98 -15.66 -4.78
C ASP A 109 17.67 -14.87 -4.64
N PRO A 110 17.18 -14.25 -5.73
CA PRO A 110 15.90 -13.55 -5.74
C PRO A 110 14.75 -14.48 -5.36
N ARG A 111 13.84 -13.97 -4.52
CA ARG A 111 12.62 -14.67 -4.13
C ARG A 111 11.42 -13.79 -4.45
N GLU A 112 10.44 -14.36 -5.15
CA GLU A 112 9.18 -13.67 -5.45
C GLU A 112 8.42 -13.40 -4.15
N PHE A 113 8.08 -12.13 -3.93
CA PHE A 113 7.27 -11.68 -2.81
C PHE A 113 5.95 -11.14 -3.33
N ASN A 114 4.85 -11.78 -2.94
CA ASN A 114 3.51 -11.31 -3.30
C ASN A 114 3.19 -10.02 -2.53
N LEU A 115 2.83 -8.97 -3.26
CA LEU A 115 2.52 -7.64 -2.72
C LEU A 115 1.06 -7.50 -2.25
N MET A 116 0.20 -8.49 -2.52
CA MET A 116 -1.19 -8.44 -2.12
C MET A 116 -1.37 -8.84 -0.66
N PHE A 117 -2.21 -8.10 0.06
CA PHE A 117 -2.65 -8.46 1.40
C PHE A 117 -3.87 -9.38 1.34
N GLU A 118 -3.68 -10.62 1.74
CA GLU A 118 -4.74 -11.62 1.86
C GLU A 118 -5.37 -11.57 3.25
N THR A 119 -6.68 -11.81 3.30
CA THR A 119 -7.45 -11.95 4.54
C THR A 119 -8.59 -12.93 4.31
N SER A 120 -9.27 -13.32 5.40
CA SER A 120 -10.46 -14.16 5.34
C SER A 120 -11.68 -13.41 5.84
N VAL A 121 -12.82 -13.61 5.18
CA VAL A 121 -14.10 -13.00 5.54
C VAL A 121 -15.06 -14.08 6.05
N GLY A 122 -15.56 -13.88 7.27
CA GLY A 122 -16.49 -14.82 7.93
C GLY A 122 -15.84 -15.64 9.05
N PRO A 123 -16.64 -16.49 9.72
CA PRO A 123 -16.19 -17.23 10.91
C PRO A 123 -15.37 -18.48 10.59
N ILE A 124 -15.40 -18.96 9.36
CA ILE A 124 -14.71 -20.16 8.92
C ILE A 124 -13.64 -19.75 7.91
N VAL A 125 -12.42 -20.18 8.13
CA VAL A 125 -11.30 -19.93 7.24
C VAL A 125 -11.17 -21.12 6.28
N ASP A 126 -11.60 -20.93 5.05
CA ASP A 126 -11.47 -21.88 3.94
C ASP A 126 -11.23 -21.14 2.62
N ASP A 127 -11.04 -21.86 1.55
CA ASP A 127 -10.75 -21.27 0.23
C ASP A 127 -11.88 -20.34 -0.27
N SER A 128 -13.11 -20.53 0.21
CA SER A 128 -14.27 -19.71 -0.17
C SER A 128 -14.35 -18.39 0.60
N SER A 129 -13.61 -18.29 1.71
CA SER A 129 -13.58 -17.12 2.59
C SER A 129 -12.48 -16.12 2.24
N VAL A 130 -11.60 -16.47 1.30
CA VAL A 130 -10.45 -15.64 0.91
C VAL A 130 -10.90 -14.32 0.28
N ALA A 131 -10.33 -13.23 0.74
CA ALA A 131 -10.47 -11.90 0.16
C ALA A 131 -9.11 -11.17 0.21
N TYR A 132 -8.96 -10.17 -0.63
CA TYR A 132 -7.74 -9.35 -0.66
C TYR A 132 -8.06 -7.89 -0.36
N LEU A 133 -7.15 -7.19 0.31
CA LEU A 133 -7.15 -5.74 0.25
C LEU A 133 -6.76 -5.34 -1.19
N ARG A 134 -7.63 -4.56 -1.85
CA ARG A 134 -7.39 -4.15 -3.24
C ARG A 134 -6.04 -3.44 -3.39
N PRO A 135 -5.16 -3.89 -4.29
CA PRO A 135 -3.89 -3.20 -4.57
C PRO A 135 -4.10 -1.91 -5.35
N GLU A 136 -5.18 -1.85 -6.13
CA GLU A 136 -5.56 -0.72 -6.98
C GLU A 136 -7.08 -0.48 -6.93
N THR A 137 -7.51 0.65 -7.49
CA THR A 137 -8.94 0.99 -7.57
C THR A 137 -9.56 0.72 -8.94
N ALA A 138 -8.72 0.51 -9.98
CA ALA A 138 -9.16 0.38 -11.37
C ALA A 138 -10.10 -0.82 -11.61
N GLN A 139 -9.85 -1.96 -10.97
CA GLN A 139 -10.61 -3.19 -11.17
C GLN A 139 -12.04 -3.13 -10.60
N GLN A 140 -12.35 -2.13 -9.79
CA GLN A 140 -13.66 -1.99 -9.13
C GLN A 140 -14.58 -0.97 -9.80
N ILE A 141 -14.25 -0.50 -11.00
CA ILE A 141 -15.15 0.33 -11.81
C ILE A 141 -16.27 -0.48 -12.47
N TYR A 142 -16.13 -1.81 -12.52
CA TYR A 142 -17.17 -2.72 -13.01
C TYR A 142 -18.05 -3.15 -11.83
N ILE A 143 -19.30 -2.73 -11.85
CA ILE A 143 -20.32 -3.02 -10.84
C ILE A 143 -21.34 -3.98 -11.41
#